data_65850bb3abffdb16f3b6743bfddccda6
#
_entry.id   65850bb3abffdb16f3b6743bfddccda6
#
_cell.length_a   1.000
_cell.length_b   1.000
_cell.length_c   1.000
_cell.angle_alpha   90.00
_cell.angle_beta   90.00
_cell.angle_gamma   90.00
#
_symmetry.space_group_name_H-M   'P 1'
#
loop_
_entity.id
_entity.type
_entity.pdbx_description
1 polymer ?
#
loop_
_entity_poly.entity_id
_entity_poly.type
_entity_poly.pdbx_seq_one_letter_code
_entity_poly.pdbx_strand_id
1 'polypeptide(L)'
;MAHASAELPPAPPEAKRWRDLRKRALSAAVLGPLALAAIWLGAHWYTLMIALGIAILAWEWVHLCGLRVRAFPGLAVPLALFASGLAAVADLHLLALLLLPAGAAAATLAARSDPRRAPGASTLWLGAGVVYIGLAGIGFIWLRSDSFAGLVAILFVVLVVWASDIGAYMVGRMVGGPKLAPAISPNKTWSGALGGLAAAVLVGLAVAAWADAEARLASVAVIAAILGTAAAAGDLLESAIKRHFHVKDSSGLIPGHGGLLDRVDGLLAAIPVACAIALVQGSARGGHGFLWT
;
A
#
# COMPACT_ATOMS: atom_id res chain seq x y z
N MET A 1 17.23 -37.46 24.95
CA MET A 1 16.92 -36.61 23.79
C MET A 1 17.34 -35.17 24.14
N ALA A 2 18.47 -34.73 23.68
CA ALA A 2 19.01 -33.40 23.95
C ALA A 2 18.35 -32.39 23.00
N HIS A 3 17.67 -31.39 23.57
CA HIS A 3 17.20 -30.22 22.80
C HIS A 3 18.44 -29.45 22.35
N ALA A 4 18.74 -29.49 21.06
CA ALA A 4 19.67 -28.57 20.44
C ALA A 4 19.04 -27.17 20.51
N SER A 5 19.57 -26.32 21.38
CA SER A 5 19.31 -24.90 21.41
C SER A 5 19.84 -24.30 20.11
N ALA A 6 18.91 -23.90 19.22
CA ALA A 6 19.28 -23.17 18.01
C ALA A 6 19.91 -21.84 18.42
N GLU A 7 21.22 -21.73 18.31
CA GLU A 7 21.97 -20.48 18.50
C GLU A 7 21.47 -19.46 17.46
N LEU A 8 21.03 -18.30 17.96
CA LEU A 8 20.66 -17.17 17.12
C LEU A 8 21.91 -16.72 16.33
N PRO A 9 21.78 -16.43 15.03
CA PRO A 9 22.91 -15.96 14.24
C PRO A 9 23.50 -14.69 14.84
N PRO A 10 24.85 -14.53 14.83
CA PRO A 10 25.53 -13.38 15.43
C PRO A 10 25.02 -12.07 14.82
N ALA A 11 24.84 -11.04 15.68
CA ALA A 11 24.43 -9.71 15.27
C ALA A 11 25.40 -9.14 14.20
N PRO A 12 24.90 -8.48 13.16
CA PRO A 12 25.78 -7.93 12.13
C PRO A 12 26.71 -6.87 12.71
N PRO A 13 27.96 -6.75 12.21
CA PRO A 13 28.92 -5.76 12.67
C PRO A 13 28.34 -4.35 12.65
N GLU A 14 28.64 -3.51 13.63
CA GLU A 14 28.08 -2.14 13.78
C GLU A 14 28.21 -1.30 12.50
N ALA A 15 29.33 -1.37 11.79
CA ALA A 15 29.54 -0.67 10.54
C ALA A 15 28.52 -1.05 9.43
N LYS A 16 28.04 -2.30 9.42
CA LYS A 16 26.99 -2.75 8.49
C LYS A 16 25.63 -2.17 8.87
N ARG A 17 25.34 -2.12 10.17
CA ARG A 17 24.09 -1.55 10.73
C ARG A 17 23.96 -0.06 10.44
N TRP A 18 25.02 0.73 10.60
CA TRP A 18 25.05 2.17 10.30
C TRP A 18 24.91 2.44 8.79
N ARG A 19 25.56 1.65 7.95
CA ARG A 19 25.45 1.76 6.49
C ARG A 19 24.03 1.47 5.99
N ASP A 20 23.36 0.47 6.55
CA ASP A 20 21.99 0.12 6.20
C ASP A 20 21.00 1.19 6.68
N LEU A 21 21.19 1.76 7.88
CA LEU A 21 20.39 2.87 8.38
C LEU A 21 20.53 4.13 7.50
N ARG A 22 21.77 4.46 7.10
CA ARG A 22 22.03 5.59 6.19
C ARG A 22 21.35 5.41 4.84
N LYS A 23 21.39 4.21 4.25
CA LYS A 23 20.69 3.91 2.99
C LYS A 23 19.18 4.11 3.14
N ARG A 24 18.61 3.64 4.25
CA ARG A 24 17.18 3.82 4.54
C ARG A 24 16.83 5.30 4.68
N ALA A 25 17.57 6.06 5.47
CA ALA A 25 17.33 7.48 5.65
C ALA A 25 17.42 8.25 4.32
N LEU A 26 18.42 7.95 3.49
CA LEU A 26 18.58 8.60 2.18
C LEU A 26 17.44 8.29 1.21
N SER A 27 17.03 7.01 1.08
CA SER A 27 15.93 6.69 0.18
C SER A 27 14.59 7.29 0.66
N ALA A 28 14.31 7.31 1.96
CA ALA A 28 13.12 7.98 2.49
C ALA A 28 13.16 9.51 2.26
N ALA A 29 14.34 10.13 2.48
CA ALA A 29 14.53 11.57 2.27
C ALA A 29 14.42 12.01 0.80
N VAL A 30 14.55 11.09 -0.15
CA VAL A 30 14.36 11.37 -1.59
C VAL A 30 12.95 11.02 -2.03
N LEU A 31 12.49 9.79 -1.74
CA LEU A 31 11.21 9.30 -2.24
C LEU A 31 10.01 10.01 -1.59
N GLY A 32 10.08 10.35 -0.31
CA GLY A 32 9.00 11.04 0.39
C GLY A 32 8.73 12.44 -0.20
N PRO A 33 9.72 13.35 -0.25
CA PRO A 33 9.54 14.66 -0.87
C PRO A 33 9.15 14.59 -2.35
N LEU A 34 9.69 13.63 -3.11
CA LEU A 34 9.33 13.45 -4.51
C LEU A 34 7.85 13.06 -4.67
N ALA A 35 7.36 12.15 -3.82
CA ALA A 35 5.95 11.76 -3.80
C ALA A 35 5.05 12.95 -3.43
N LEU A 36 5.39 13.68 -2.36
CA LEU A 36 4.64 14.87 -1.95
C LEU A 36 4.65 15.97 -3.03
N ALA A 37 5.79 16.17 -3.70
CA ALA A 37 5.89 17.12 -4.81
C ALA A 37 4.99 16.70 -5.99
N ALA A 38 4.97 15.42 -6.36
CA ALA A 38 4.10 14.91 -7.42
C ALA A 38 2.62 15.05 -7.05
N ILE A 39 2.25 14.79 -5.78
CA ILE A 39 0.89 14.99 -5.26
C ILE A 39 0.51 16.47 -5.34
N TRP A 40 1.41 17.38 -4.95
CA TRP A 40 1.18 18.82 -4.98
C TRP A 40 1.03 19.36 -6.40
N LEU A 41 1.91 18.96 -7.32
CA LEU A 41 1.89 19.38 -8.71
C LEU A 41 0.63 18.85 -9.45
N GLY A 42 0.09 17.72 -9.03
CA GLY A 42 -1.13 17.13 -9.61
C GLY A 42 -0.99 16.71 -11.07
N ALA A 43 -2.14 16.65 -11.76
CA ALA A 43 -2.24 16.40 -13.20
C ALA A 43 -1.26 15.31 -13.71
N HIS A 44 -0.46 15.62 -14.71
CA HIS A 44 0.43 14.68 -15.39
C HIS A 44 1.54 14.12 -14.49
N TRP A 45 2.09 14.91 -13.57
CA TRP A 45 3.15 14.46 -12.68
C TRP A 45 2.67 13.42 -11.67
N TYR A 46 1.49 13.65 -11.12
CA TYR A 46 0.86 12.69 -10.22
C TYR A 46 0.48 11.40 -10.95
N THR A 47 -0.17 11.52 -12.11
CA THR A 47 -0.56 10.36 -12.94
C THR A 47 0.66 9.55 -13.36
N LEU A 48 1.76 10.22 -13.75
CA LEU A 48 3.02 9.54 -14.08
C LEU A 48 3.59 8.79 -12.87
N MET A 49 3.61 9.43 -11.70
CA MET A 49 4.07 8.77 -10.46
C MET A 49 3.25 7.52 -10.15
N ILE A 50 1.91 7.62 -10.23
CA ILE A 50 1.03 6.46 -9.98
C ILE A 50 1.25 5.37 -11.02
N ALA A 51 1.35 5.72 -12.31
CA ALA A 51 1.60 4.76 -13.39
C ALA A 51 2.92 4.01 -13.20
N LEU A 52 4.00 4.72 -12.86
CA LEU A 52 5.29 4.11 -12.55
C LEU A 52 5.22 3.23 -11.31
N GLY A 53 4.53 3.68 -10.25
CA GLY A 53 4.31 2.89 -9.04
C GLY A 53 3.57 1.59 -9.34
N ILE A 54 2.47 1.65 -10.08
CA ILE A 54 1.69 0.47 -10.49
C ILE A 54 2.53 -0.48 -11.36
N ALA A 55 3.33 0.04 -12.28
CA ALA A 55 4.21 -0.79 -13.11
C ALA A 55 5.25 -1.55 -12.28
N ILE A 56 5.85 -0.89 -11.27
CA ILE A 56 6.77 -1.52 -10.33
C ILE A 56 6.04 -2.56 -9.48
N LEU A 57 4.88 -2.23 -8.92
CA LEU A 57 4.08 -3.16 -8.12
C LEU A 57 3.65 -4.39 -8.93
N ALA A 58 3.25 -4.20 -10.20
CA ALA A 58 2.94 -5.31 -11.10
C ALA A 58 4.14 -6.22 -11.31
N TRP A 59 5.33 -5.62 -11.50
CA TRP A 59 6.57 -6.37 -11.64
C TRP A 59 6.89 -7.16 -10.37
N GLU A 60 6.84 -6.52 -9.19
CA GLU A 60 7.09 -7.19 -7.90
C GLU A 60 6.11 -8.33 -7.65
N TRP A 61 4.81 -8.09 -7.90
CA TRP A 61 3.78 -9.10 -7.70
C TRP A 61 3.96 -10.33 -8.59
N VAL A 62 4.27 -10.12 -9.87
CA VAL A 62 4.53 -11.23 -10.81
C VAL A 62 5.75 -12.03 -10.37
N HIS A 63 6.82 -11.37 -9.91
CA HIS A 63 8.01 -12.03 -9.38
C HIS A 63 7.70 -12.80 -8.09
N LEU A 64 6.91 -12.22 -7.21
CA LEU A 64 6.45 -12.89 -5.99
C LEU A 64 5.69 -14.19 -6.31
N CYS A 65 4.88 -14.19 -7.38
CA CYS A 65 4.23 -15.39 -7.89
C CYS A 65 5.17 -16.38 -8.62
N GLY A 66 6.47 -16.12 -8.68
CA GLY A 66 7.47 -16.99 -9.34
C GLY A 66 7.47 -16.91 -10.87
N LEU A 67 6.87 -15.86 -11.44
CA LEU A 67 6.72 -15.67 -12.88
C LEU A 67 7.60 -14.53 -13.42
N ARG A 68 7.66 -14.40 -14.75
CA ARG A 68 8.38 -13.32 -15.44
C ARG A 68 7.40 -12.40 -16.14
N VAL A 69 7.53 -11.08 -15.93
CA VAL A 69 6.64 -10.05 -16.54
C VAL A 69 6.73 -10.02 -18.07
N ARG A 70 7.88 -10.44 -18.64
CA ARG A 70 8.14 -10.40 -20.09
C ARG A 70 7.60 -11.62 -20.84
N ALA A 71 7.01 -12.56 -20.14
CA ALA A 71 6.47 -13.79 -20.71
C ALA A 71 5.04 -14.02 -20.23
N PHE A 72 4.20 -14.58 -21.11
CA PHE A 72 2.89 -15.06 -20.68
C PHE A 72 3.08 -16.24 -19.70
N PRO A 73 2.32 -16.35 -18.61
CA PRO A 73 1.15 -15.53 -18.23
C PRO A 73 1.45 -14.26 -17.40
N GLY A 74 2.70 -14.03 -16.96
CA GLY A 74 3.05 -12.89 -16.13
C GLY A 74 2.75 -11.52 -16.76
N LEU A 75 2.88 -11.40 -18.09
CA LEU A 75 2.54 -10.19 -18.85
C LEU A 75 1.07 -9.76 -18.73
N ALA A 76 0.17 -10.71 -18.43
CA ALA A 76 -1.26 -10.40 -18.30
C ALA A 76 -1.55 -9.42 -17.16
N VAL A 77 -0.77 -9.45 -16.06
CA VAL A 77 -0.96 -8.55 -14.91
C VAL A 77 -0.70 -7.09 -15.29
N PRO A 78 0.49 -6.68 -15.78
CA PRO A 78 0.73 -5.29 -16.13
C PRO A 78 -0.17 -4.81 -17.28
N LEU A 79 -0.57 -5.66 -18.22
CA LEU A 79 -1.51 -5.28 -19.27
C LEU A 79 -2.91 -4.98 -18.72
N ALA A 80 -3.42 -5.81 -17.80
CA ALA A 80 -4.71 -5.57 -17.17
C ALA A 80 -4.70 -4.28 -16.32
N LEU A 81 -3.64 -4.06 -15.55
CA LEU A 81 -3.47 -2.85 -14.74
C LEU A 81 -3.31 -1.60 -15.60
N PHE A 82 -2.57 -1.69 -16.70
CA PHE A 82 -2.42 -0.59 -17.65
C PHE A 82 -3.77 -0.23 -18.31
N ALA A 83 -4.52 -1.21 -18.81
CA ALA A 83 -5.83 -0.98 -19.41
C ALA A 83 -6.82 -0.35 -18.42
N SER A 84 -6.86 -0.87 -17.18
CA SER A 84 -7.69 -0.33 -16.10
C SER A 84 -7.26 1.10 -15.71
N GLY A 85 -5.95 1.34 -15.58
CA GLY A 85 -5.41 2.67 -15.27
C GLY A 85 -5.70 3.69 -16.37
N LEU A 86 -5.59 3.29 -17.64
CA LEU A 86 -5.92 4.16 -18.78
C LEU A 86 -7.43 4.54 -18.79
N ALA A 87 -8.30 3.56 -18.50
CA ALA A 87 -9.73 3.82 -18.36
C ALA A 87 -10.03 4.78 -17.18
N ALA A 88 -9.32 4.63 -16.05
CA ALA A 88 -9.46 5.53 -14.90
C ALA A 88 -9.02 6.97 -15.23
N VAL A 89 -7.91 7.14 -15.94
CA VAL A 89 -7.42 8.47 -16.39
C VAL A 89 -8.38 9.11 -17.41
N ALA A 90 -9.08 8.30 -18.18
CA ALA A 90 -10.11 8.77 -19.12
C ALA A 90 -11.49 9.02 -18.46
N ASP A 91 -11.58 9.07 -17.13
CA ASP A 91 -12.82 9.22 -16.34
C ASP A 91 -13.86 8.08 -16.56
N LEU A 92 -13.46 6.97 -17.18
CA LEU A 92 -14.28 5.80 -17.39
C LEU A 92 -14.20 4.84 -16.20
N HIS A 93 -14.52 5.34 -15.00
CA HIS A 93 -14.28 4.62 -13.73
C HIS A 93 -15.00 3.28 -13.65
N LEU A 94 -16.25 3.18 -14.16
CA LEU A 94 -16.95 1.90 -14.19
C LEU A 94 -16.24 0.87 -15.09
N LEU A 95 -15.76 1.30 -16.24
CA LEU A 95 -14.97 0.45 -17.13
C LEU A 95 -13.67 0.02 -16.46
N ALA A 96 -12.97 0.96 -15.81
CA ALA A 96 -11.75 0.66 -15.06
C ALA A 96 -11.98 -0.43 -14.01
N LEU A 97 -13.07 -0.33 -13.23
CA LEU A 97 -13.46 -1.32 -12.23
C LEU A 97 -13.83 -2.67 -12.83
N LEU A 98 -14.53 -2.70 -13.98
CA LEU A 98 -14.91 -3.95 -14.68
C LEU A 98 -13.70 -4.65 -15.30
N LEU A 99 -12.69 -3.90 -15.74
CA LEU A 99 -11.44 -4.46 -16.27
C LEU A 99 -10.61 -5.22 -15.21
N LEU A 100 -10.77 -4.92 -13.92
CA LEU A 100 -10.04 -5.62 -12.87
C LEU A 100 -10.44 -7.10 -12.74
N PRO A 101 -11.71 -7.46 -12.53
CA PRO A 101 -12.09 -8.87 -12.46
C PRO A 101 -11.88 -9.59 -13.80
N ALA A 102 -12.09 -8.92 -14.95
CA ALA A 102 -11.80 -9.50 -16.27
C ALA A 102 -10.30 -9.78 -16.43
N GLY A 103 -9.43 -8.85 -16.08
CA GLY A 103 -7.98 -9.01 -16.12
C GLY A 103 -7.49 -10.06 -15.12
N ALA A 104 -8.07 -10.10 -13.92
CA ALA A 104 -7.76 -11.12 -12.90
C ALA A 104 -8.13 -12.53 -13.39
N ALA A 105 -9.30 -12.68 -14.01
CA ALA A 105 -9.72 -13.93 -14.63
C ALA A 105 -8.79 -14.34 -15.77
N ALA A 106 -8.46 -13.40 -16.67
CA ALA A 106 -7.55 -13.64 -17.79
C ALA A 106 -6.15 -14.07 -17.31
N ALA A 107 -5.56 -13.36 -16.33
CA ALA A 107 -4.27 -13.70 -15.76
C ALA A 107 -4.28 -15.08 -15.08
N THR A 108 -5.34 -15.39 -14.33
CA THR A 108 -5.51 -16.68 -13.66
C THR A 108 -5.67 -17.82 -14.64
N LEU A 109 -6.50 -17.65 -15.68
CA LEU A 109 -6.73 -18.66 -16.72
C LEU A 109 -5.46 -18.89 -17.55
N ALA A 110 -4.78 -17.82 -17.95
CA ALA A 110 -3.51 -17.91 -18.65
C ALA A 110 -2.45 -18.68 -17.84
N ALA A 111 -2.38 -18.43 -16.52
CA ALA A 111 -1.47 -19.13 -15.63
C ALA A 111 -1.85 -20.62 -15.45
N ARG A 112 -3.14 -20.97 -15.48
CA ARG A 112 -3.61 -22.36 -15.41
C ARG A 112 -3.24 -23.15 -16.68
N SER A 113 -3.29 -22.48 -17.82
CA SER A 113 -3.04 -23.06 -19.14
C SER A 113 -1.54 -23.14 -19.50
N ASP A 114 -0.63 -22.62 -18.66
CA ASP A 114 0.80 -22.67 -18.92
C ASP A 114 1.37 -24.06 -18.62
N PRO A 115 1.84 -24.82 -19.65
CA PRO A 115 2.42 -26.14 -19.46
C PRO A 115 3.73 -26.13 -18.64
N ARG A 116 4.38 -24.96 -18.52
CA ARG A 116 5.64 -24.79 -17.77
C ARG A 116 5.40 -24.47 -16.28
N ARG A 117 4.13 -24.45 -15.86
CA ARG A 117 3.78 -24.15 -14.48
C ARG A 117 4.41 -25.13 -13.49
N ALA A 118 5.07 -24.61 -12.47
CA ALA A 118 5.55 -25.44 -11.37
C ALA A 118 4.38 -26.13 -10.65
N PRO A 119 4.51 -27.42 -10.28
CA PRO A 119 3.52 -28.09 -9.44
C PRO A 119 3.29 -27.30 -8.16
N GLY A 120 2.03 -27.03 -7.80
CA GLY A 120 1.67 -26.28 -6.60
C GLY A 120 1.66 -24.75 -6.73
N ALA A 121 2.07 -24.17 -7.88
CA ALA A 121 1.97 -22.73 -8.09
C ALA A 121 0.51 -22.28 -8.08
N SER A 122 0.17 -21.40 -7.14
CA SER A 122 -1.19 -20.86 -7.01
C SER A 122 -1.44 -19.78 -8.07
N THR A 123 -2.19 -20.15 -9.09
CA THR A 123 -2.57 -19.24 -10.20
C THR A 123 -3.51 -18.14 -9.76
N LEU A 124 -4.26 -18.36 -8.67
CA LEU A 124 -5.21 -17.38 -8.12
C LEU A 124 -4.48 -16.11 -7.63
N TRP A 125 -3.29 -16.26 -7.06
CA TRP A 125 -2.52 -15.11 -6.60
C TRP A 125 -2.14 -14.16 -7.72
N LEU A 126 -1.92 -14.67 -8.94
CA LEU A 126 -1.61 -13.80 -10.08
C LEU A 126 -2.80 -12.85 -10.38
N GLY A 127 -4.02 -13.40 -10.41
CA GLY A 127 -5.24 -12.59 -10.59
C GLY A 127 -5.54 -11.69 -9.38
N ALA A 128 -5.29 -12.18 -8.15
CA ALA A 128 -5.50 -11.39 -6.94
C ALA A 128 -4.67 -10.09 -6.96
N GLY A 129 -3.46 -10.11 -7.50
CA GLY A 129 -2.63 -8.91 -7.65
C GLY A 129 -3.25 -7.86 -8.58
N VAL A 130 -3.94 -8.28 -9.63
CA VAL A 130 -4.65 -7.33 -10.52
C VAL A 130 -5.70 -6.56 -9.73
N VAL A 131 -6.50 -7.26 -8.92
CA VAL A 131 -7.55 -6.62 -8.11
C VAL A 131 -6.94 -5.76 -7.01
N TYR A 132 -5.98 -6.31 -6.25
CA TYR A 132 -5.37 -5.63 -5.10
C TYR A 132 -4.66 -4.34 -5.49
N ILE A 133 -3.78 -4.40 -6.49
CA ILE A 133 -3.02 -3.24 -6.97
C ILE A 133 -3.93 -2.29 -7.77
N GLY A 134 -4.83 -2.86 -8.58
CA GLY A 134 -5.70 -2.08 -9.47
C GLY A 134 -6.73 -1.25 -8.73
N LEU A 135 -7.36 -1.78 -7.67
CA LEU A 135 -8.30 -1.01 -6.84
C LEU A 135 -7.61 0.20 -6.21
N ALA A 136 -6.41 0.02 -5.66
CA ALA A 136 -5.64 1.13 -5.12
C ALA A 136 -5.24 2.12 -6.22
N GLY A 137 -4.78 1.64 -7.39
CA GLY A 137 -4.40 2.48 -8.53
C GLY A 137 -5.53 3.36 -9.03
N ILE A 138 -6.72 2.79 -9.25
CA ILE A 138 -7.93 3.54 -9.62
C ILE A 138 -8.28 4.55 -8.52
N GLY A 139 -8.25 4.11 -7.26
CA GLY A 139 -8.56 4.95 -6.10
C GLY A 139 -7.63 6.14 -5.97
N PHE A 140 -6.32 5.96 -6.17
CA PHE A 140 -5.35 7.06 -6.19
C PHE A 140 -5.72 8.10 -7.25
N ILE A 141 -6.02 7.67 -8.47
CA ILE A 141 -6.40 8.57 -9.58
C ILE A 141 -7.70 9.29 -9.24
N TRP A 142 -8.72 8.56 -8.78
CA TRP A 142 -10.03 9.09 -8.49
C TRP A 142 -10.06 10.08 -7.32
N LEU A 143 -9.37 9.78 -6.21
CA LEU A 143 -9.31 10.66 -5.04
C LEU A 143 -8.57 11.97 -5.33
N ARG A 144 -7.53 11.92 -6.18
CA ARG A 144 -6.71 13.08 -6.54
C ARG A 144 -7.32 13.87 -7.68
N SER A 145 -8.63 14.13 -7.71
CA SER A 145 -9.19 15.07 -8.70
C SER A 145 -8.38 16.38 -8.74
N ASP A 146 -8.39 17.11 -9.88
CA ASP A 146 -7.62 18.35 -10.08
C ASP A 146 -8.15 19.55 -9.26
N SER A 147 -8.77 19.28 -8.11
CA SER A 147 -9.28 20.25 -7.16
C SER A 147 -8.42 20.31 -5.92
N PHE A 148 -8.54 21.42 -5.18
CA PHE A 148 -7.95 21.53 -3.84
C PHE A 148 -8.45 20.43 -2.90
N ALA A 149 -9.73 20.09 -2.97
CA ALA A 149 -10.32 19.01 -2.18
C ALA A 149 -9.65 17.64 -2.49
N GLY A 150 -9.39 17.34 -3.77
CA GLY A 150 -8.66 16.12 -4.15
C GLY A 150 -7.22 16.10 -3.67
N LEU A 151 -6.53 17.25 -3.69
CA LEU A 151 -5.20 17.39 -3.10
C LEU A 151 -5.23 17.07 -1.60
N VAL A 152 -6.17 17.69 -0.87
CA VAL A 152 -6.33 17.47 0.58
C VAL A 152 -6.71 16.02 0.87
N ALA A 153 -7.62 15.42 0.10
CA ALA A 153 -8.03 14.03 0.29
C ALA A 153 -6.84 13.06 0.19
N ILE A 154 -6.01 13.19 -0.83
CA ILE A 154 -4.80 12.35 -0.99
C ILE A 154 -3.77 12.63 0.10
N LEU A 155 -3.50 13.90 0.42
CA LEU A 155 -2.58 14.24 1.52
C LEU A 155 -3.08 13.69 2.85
N PHE A 156 -4.39 13.79 3.12
CA PHE A 156 -4.99 13.21 4.31
C PHE A 156 -4.71 11.72 4.42
N VAL A 157 -5.03 10.93 3.37
CA VAL A 157 -4.81 9.48 3.39
C VAL A 157 -3.33 9.14 3.56
N VAL A 158 -2.45 9.76 2.79
CA VAL A 158 -1.00 9.48 2.82
C VAL A 158 -0.41 9.83 4.20
N LEU A 159 -0.72 11.00 4.73
CA LEU A 159 -0.18 11.45 6.01
C LEU A 159 -0.74 10.67 7.20
N VAL A 160 -2.02 10.29 7.17
CA VAL A 160 -2.66 9.42 8.18
C VAL A 160 -2.01 8.04 8.19
N VAL A 161 -1.77 7.43 7.03
CA VAL A 161 -1.11 6.12 6.92
C VAL A 161 0.33 6.21 7.44
N TRP A 162 1.11 7.21 6.98
CA TRP A 162 2.49 7.38 7.47
C TRP A 162 2.55 7.65 8.97
N ALA A 163 1.63 8.45 9.50
CA ALA A 163 1.54 8.71 10.94
C ALA A 163 1.22 7.44 11.72
N SER A 164 0.29 6.62 11.20
CA SER A 164 -0.04 5.32 11.79
C SER A 164 1.19 4.43 11.89
N ASP A 165 1.97 4.29 10.82
CA ASP A 165 3.16 3.44 10.80
C ASP A 165 4.24 3.94 11.75
N ILE A 166 4.52 5.25 11.72
CA ILE A 166 5.51 5.88 12.62
C ILE A 166 5.08 5.74 14.08
N GLY A 167 3.82 6.06 14.40
CA GLY A 167 3.26 5.96 15.74
C GLY A 167 3.27 4.53 16.26
N ALA A 168 2.89 3.57 15.40
CA ALA A 168 2.93 2.15 15.75
C ALA A 168 4.35 1.67 16.03
N TYR A 169 5.32 2.08 15.24
CA TYR A 169 6.73 1.75 15.45
C TYR A 169 7.27 2.38 16.76
N MET A 170 7.02 3.66 16.98
CA MET A 170 7.54 4.39 18.15
C MET A 170 6.95 3.84 19.45
N VAL A 171 5.61 3.80 19.55
CA VAL A 171 4.94 3.35 20.77
C VAL A 171 5.18 1.86 21.01
N GLY A 172 5.11 1.03 19.96
CA GLY A 172 5.40 -0.39 20.06
C GLY A 172 6.81 -0.70 20.55
N ARG A 173 7.79 0.13 20.17
CA ARG A 173 9.18 0.00 20.64
C ARG A 173 9.40 0.53 22.06
N MET A 174 8.73 1.62 22.44
CA MET A 174 8.88 2.25 23.75
C MET A 174 8.14 1.49 24.85
N VAL A 175 6.90 1.07 24.57
CA VAL A 175 6.01 0.43 25.54
C VAL A 175 6.12 -1.10 25.49
N GLY A 176 6.30 -1.68 24.30
CA GLY A 176 6.31 -3.13 24.11
C GLY A 176 4.96 -3.78 24.41
N GLY A 177 4.97 -4.96 25.03
CA GLY A 177 3.79 -5.67 25.46
C GLY A 177 3.35 -6.84 24.56
N PRO A 178 2.10 -7.30 24.68
CA PRO A 178 1.59 -8.45 23.94
C PRO A 178 1.71 -8.28 22.42
N LYS A 179 2.04 -9.37 21.74
CA LYS A 179 2.19 -9.39 20.28
C LYS A 179 0.83 -9.39 19.60
N LEU A 180 0.69 -8.59 18.53
CA LEU A 180 -0.55 -8.46 17.76
C LEU A 180 -0.81 -9.68 16.88
N ALA A 181 0.19 -10.11 16.12
CA ALA A 181 0.08 -11.23 15.17
C ALA A 181 1.40 -12.02 15.10
N PRO A 182 1.76 -12.85 16.11
CA PRO A 182 3.06 -13.48 16.22
C PRO A 182 3.46 -14.34 15.02
N ALA A 183 2.49 -15.06 14.44
CA ALA A 183 2.72 -15.96 13.32
C ALA A 183 3.02 -15.24 11.99
N ILE A 184 2.54 -14.01 11.83
CA ILE A 184 2.64 -13.23 10.59
C ILE A 184 3.75 -12.18 10.73
N SER A 185 3.68 -11.38 11.79
CA SER A 185 4.60 -10.29 12.09
C SER A 185 4.98 -10.28 13.57
N PRO A 186 6.11 -10.92 13.97
CA PRO A 186 6.48 -11.13 15.37
C PRO A 186 6.86 -9.84 16.11
N ASN A 187 7.09 -8.75 15.40
CA ASN A 187 7.49 -7.47 16.00
C ASN A 187 6.33 -6.55 16.35
N LYS A 188 5.15 -6.73 15.73
CA LYS A 188 3.96 -5.90 15.98
C LYS A 188 3.37 -6.18 17.37
N THR A 189 2.99 -5.11 18.10
CA THR A 189 2.41 -5.15 19.45
C THR A 189 1.05 -4.45 19.48
N TRP A 190 0.21 -4.78 20.47
CA TRP A 190 -1.04 -4.08 20.71
C TRP A 190 -0.83 -2.62 21.12
N SER A 191 0.19 -2.34 21.92
CA SER A 191 0.57 -0.96 22.26
C SER A 191 0.94 -0.15 21.02
N GLY A 192 1.68 -0.77 20.08
CA GLY A 192 1.98 -0.17 18.79
C GLY A 192 0.72 0.11 17.98
N ALA A 193 -0.21 -0.83 17.87
CA ALA A 193 -1.47 -0.62 17.15
C ALA A 193 -2.27 0.57 17.71
N LEU A 194 -2.38 0.68 19.04
CA LEU A 194 -3.04 1.84 19.69
C LEU A 194 -2.28 3.14 19.47
N GLY A 195 -0.94 3.12 19.54
CA GLY A 195 -0.10 4.28 19.25
C GLY A 195 -0.23 4.76 17.80
N GLY A 196 -0.29 3.82 16.85
CA GLY A 196 -0.53 4.12 15.44
C GLY A 196 -1.91 4.72 15.22
N LEU A 197 -2.95 4.15 15.84
CA LEU A 197 -4.31 4.69 15.77
C LEU A 197 -4.39 6.13 16.30
N ALA A 198 -3.78 6.39 17.46
CA ALA A 198 -3.74 7.73 18.04
C ALA A 198 -3.00 8.73 17.13
N ALA A 199 -1.86 8.33 16.57
CA ALA A 199 -1.10 9.17 15.63
C ALA A 199 -1.88 9.46 14.35
N ALA A 200 -2.58 8.46 13.80
CA ALA A 200 -3.45 8.61 12.64
C ALA A 200 -4.55 9.67 12.88
N VAL A 201 -5.24 9.58 14.03
CA VAL A 201 -6.29 10.54 14.41
C VAL A 201 -5.72 11.94 14.58
N LEU A 202 -4.62 12.10 15.31
CA LEU A 202 -3.99 13.39 15.54
C LEU A 202 -3.56 14.08 14.25
N VAL A 203 -2.92 13.34 13.34
CA VAL A 203 -2.49 13.89 12.04
C VAL A 203 -3.70 14.15 11.13
N GLY A 204 -4.72 13.29 11.14
CA GLY A 204 -5.95 13.52 10.40
C GLY A 204 -6.64 14.82 10.82
N LEU A 205 -6.77 15.07 12.13
CA LEU A 205 -7.31 16.33 12.67
C LEU A 205 -6.45 17.53 12.28
N ALA A 206 -5.12 17.40 12.32
CA ALA A 206 -4.21 18.48 11.93
C ALA A 206 -4.33 18.82 10.43
N VAL A 207 -4.45 17.81 9.55
CA VAL A 207 -4.65 18.03 8.10
C VAL A 207 -6.00 18.69 7.83
N ALA A 208 -7.07 18.27 8.50
CA ALA A 208 -8.38 18.87 8.34
C ALA A 208 -8.39 20.35 8.80
N ALA A 209 -7.73 20.64 9.92
CA ALA A 209 -7.59 22.01 10.43
C ALA A 209 -6.75 22.89 9.48
N TRP A 210 -5.67 22.34 8.92
CA TRP A 210 -4.85 23.07 7.93
C TRP A 210 -5.62 23.38 6.65
N ALA A 211 -6.48 22.45 6.21
CA ALA A 211 -7.27 22.60 4.99
C ALA A 211 -8.53 23.47 5.18
N ASP A 212 -8.77 23.99 6.39
CA ASP A 212 -9.99 24.71 6.76
C ASP A 212 -11.26 23.92 6.38
N ALA A 213 -11.21 22.59 6.62
CA ALA A 213 -12.30 21.71 6.30
C ALA A 213 -13.46 21.93 7.26
N GLU A 214 -14.65 22.20 6.71
CA GLU A 214 -15.89 22.42 7.49
C GLU A 214 -16.40 21.12 8.17
N ALA A 215 -15.67 20.01 8.02
CA ALA A 215 -16.03 18.72 8.59
C ALA A 215 -16.06 18.74 10.13
N ARG A 216 -17.01 18.00 10.68
CA ARG A 216 -17.08 17.79 12.13
C ARG A 216 -15.83 17.04 12.60
N LEU A 217 -15.14 17.54 13.62
CA LEU A 217 -13.91 16.92 14.17
C LEU A 217 -14.12 15.43 14.51
N ALA A 218 -15.31 15.07 15.00
CA ALA A 218 -15.65 13.67 15.29
C ALA A 218 -15.65 12.80 14.01
N SER A 219 -16.19 13.29 12.90
CA SER A 219 -16.18 12.58 11.61
C SER A 219 -14.76 12.41 11.10
N VAL A 220 -13.94 13.45 11.15
CA VAL A 220 -12.52 13.39 10.75
C VAL A 220 -11.76 12.36 11.59
N ALA A 221 -11.97 12.37 12.93
CA ALA A 221 -11.32 11.41 13.82
C ALA A 221 -11.72 9.97 13.50
N VAL A 222 -13.00 9.71 13.20
CA VAL A 222 -13.49 8.39 12.82
C VAL A 222 -12.91 7.96 11.49
N ILE A 223 -12.89 8.82 10.46
CA ILE A 223 -12.30 8.53 9.16
C ILE A 223 -10.81 8.21 9.31
N ALA A 224 -10.05 9.03 10.03
CA ALA A 224 -8.63 8.78 10.28
C ALA A 224 -8.39 7.46 11.03
N ALA A 225 -9.23 7.13 12.02
CA ALA A 225 -9.16 5.87 12.74
C ALA A 225 -9.43 4.66 11.83
N ILE A 226 -10.44 4.75 10.96
CA ILE A 226 -10.74 3.69 9.98
C ILE A 226 -9.57 3.51 9.01
N LEU A 227 -9.01 4.59 8.46
CA LEU A 227 -7.88 4.53 7.53
C LEU A 227 -6.60 4.02 8.18
N GLY A 228 -6.28 4.44 9.41
CA GLY A 228 -5.15 3.92 10.18
C GLY A 228 -5.30 2.42 10.46
N THR A 229 -6.51 1.97 10.77
CA THR A 229 -6.81 0.55 10.97
C THR A 229 -6.69 -0.23 9.66
N ALA A 230 -7.20 0.32 8.55
CA ALA A 230 -7.07 -0.29 7.23
C ALA A 230 -5.60 -0.41 6.79
N ALA A 231 -4.78 0.62 7.06
CA ALA A 231 -3.35 0.60 6.79
C ALA A 231 -2.64 -0.50 7.60
N ALA A 232 -2.90 -0.60 8.89
CA ALA A 232 -2.34 -1.64 9.75
C ALA A 232 -2.76 -3.06 9.31
N ALA A 233 -4.00 -3.22 8.82
CA ALA A 233 -4.49 -4.46 8.24
C ALA A 233 -3.81 -4.77 6.90
N GLY A 234 -3.54 -3.76 6.07
CA GLY A 234 -2.82 -3.88 4.80
C GLY A 234 -1.40 -4.40 4.98
N ASP A 235 -0.64 -3.82 5.92
CA ASP A 235 0.71 -4.28 6.27
C ASP A 235 0.68 -5.74 6.82
N LEU A 236 -0.33 -6.10 7.63
CA LEU A 236 -0.50 -7.50 8.06
C LEU A 236 -0.84 -8.44 6.90
N LEU A 237 -1.70 -8.01 5.99
CA LEU A 237 -2.05 -8.77 4.78
C LEU A 237 -0.81 -9.00 3.90
N GLU A 238 -0.05 -7.95 3.63
CA GLU A 238 1.19 -8.02 2.84
C GLU A 238 2.21 -8.93 3.53
N SER A 239 2.37 -8.81 4.84
CA SER A 239 3.22 -9.70 5.63
C SER A 239 2.77 -11.16 5.52
N ALA A 240 1.45 -11.44 5.56
CA ALA A 240 0.90 -12.80 5.39
C ALA A 240 1.16 -13.34 3.97
N ILE A 241 1.00 -12.50 2.94
CA ILE A 241 1.31 -12.85 1.54
C ILE A 241 2.79 -13.23 1.40
N LYS A 242 3.70 -12.45 1.95
CA LYS A 242 5.14 -12.77 1.93
C LYS A 242 5.45 -14.10 2.62
N ARG A 243 4.81 -14.40 3.76
CA ARG A 243 4.96 -15.71 4.44
C ARG A 243 4.43 -16.84 3.58
N HIS A 244 3.31 -16.64 2.88
CA HIS A 244 2.76 -17.65 1.96
C HIS A 244 3.75 -17.99 0.84
N PHE A 245 4.47 -17.00 0.30
CA PHE A 245 5.49 -17.21 -0.73
C PHE A 245 6.90 -17.50 -0.17
N HIS A 246 7.04 -17.71 1.15
CA HIS A 246 8.29 -18.01 1.84
C HIS A 246 9.40 -16.95 1.61
N VAL A 247 9.01 -15.69 1.43
CA VAL A 247 9.92 -14.55 1.31
C VAL A 247 9.77 -13.59 2.49
N LYS A 248 10.74 -12.70 2.65
CA LYS A 248 10.71 -11.65 3.67
C LYS A 248 10.38 -10.29 3.06
N ASP A 249 10.97 -9.98 1.93
CA ASP A 249 10.80 -8.72 1.21
C ASP A 249 10.25 -9.03 -0.19
N SER A 250 9.42 -8.15 -0.76
CA SER A 250 8.81 -8.35 -2.08
C SER A 250 9.83 -8.28 -3.21
N SER A 251 10.86 -7.46 -3.02
CA SER A 251 12.01 -7.32 -3.92
C SER A 251 13.20 -6.66 -3.24
N GLY A 252 14.28 -6.44 -3.97
CA GLY A 252 15.43 -5.63 -3.53
C GLY A 252 15.54 -4.29 -4.27
N LEU A 253 14.46 -3.78 -4.84
CA LEU A 253 14.47 -2.61 -5.72
C LEU A 253 14.92 -1.33 -5.01
N ILE A 254 14.44 -1.11 -3.78
CA ILE A 254 14.77 0.09 -3.01
C ILE A 254 15.91 -0.24 -2.04
N PRO A 255 17.12 0.33 -2.25
CA PRO A 255 18.29 0.02 -1.41
C PRO A 255 18.02 0.23 0.08
N GLY A 256 18.13 -0.84 0.86
CA GLY A 256 17.90 -0.84 2.31
C GLY A 256 16.44 -0.87 2.75
N HIS A 257 15.47 -0.78 1.82
CA HIS A 257 14.03 -0.76 2.13
C HIS A 257 13.24 -1.96 1.58
N GLY A 258 13.84 -2.84 0.77
CA GLY A 258 13.10 -3.92 0.11
C GLY A 258 12.43 -3.47 -1.17
N GLY A 259 11.20 -3.90 -1.43
CA GLY A 259 10.41 -3.51 -2.57
C GLY A 259 9.52 -2.27 -2.35
N LEU A 260 8.89 -1.82 -3.42
CA LEU A 260 7.86 -0.78 -3.36
C LEU A 260 6.60 -1.32 -2.66
N LEU A 261 6.24 -2.59 -2.90
CA LEU A 261 5.12 -3.24 -2.24
C LEU A 261 5.26 -3.19 -0.72
N ASP A 262 6.49 -3.41 -0.19
CA ASP A 262 6.82 -3.31 1.24
C ASP A 262 6.71 -1.87 1.79
N ARG A 263 6.51 -0.86 0.96
CA ARG A 263 6.45 0.56 1.36
C ARG A 263 5.07 1.19 1.22
N VAL A 264 4.22 0.60 0.38
CA VAL A 264 2.87 1.13 0.10
C VAL A 264 1.76 0.16 0.52
N ASP A 265 2.10 -0.92 1.21
CA ASP A 265 1.20 -1.96 1.71
C ASP A 265 0.00 -1.40 2.48
N GLY A 266 0.25 -0.47 3.42
CA GLY A 266 -0.79 0.26 4.14
C GLY A 266 -1.65 1.13 3.21
N LEU A 267 -1.03 1.80 2.24
CA LEU A 267 -1.75 2.63 1.27
C LEU A 267 -2.61 1.80 0.32
N LEU A 268 -2.14 0.63 -0.12
CA LEU A 268 -2.91 -0.27 -0.98
C LEU A 268 -4.22 -0.73 -0.34
N ALA A 269 -4.27 -0.82 0.99
CA ALA A 269 -5.48 -1.12 1.74
C ALA A 269 -6.30 0.13 2.08
N ALA A 270 -5.64 1.23 2.48
CA ALA A 270 -6.33 2.44 2.93
C ALA A 270 -7.03 3.19 1.79
N ILE A 271 -6.46 3.23 0.58
CA ILE A 271 -7.02 3.95 -0.56
C ILE A 271 -8.40 3.42 -0.99
N PRO A 272 -8.61 2.10 -1.19
CA PRO A 272 -9.95 1.59 -1.49
C PRO A 272 -10.98 1.90 -0.39
N VAL A 273 -10.58 1.87 0.88
CA VAL A 273 -11.43 2.24 2.02
C VAL A 273 -11.77 3.72 1.98
N ALA A 274 -10.80 4.60 1.69
CA ALA A 274 -11.03 6.02 1.51
C ALA A 274 -12.03 6.30 0.38
N CYS A 275 -11.89 5.61 -0.76
CA CYS A 275 -12.85 5.70 -1.86
C CYS A 275 -14.25 5.26 -1.44
N ALA A 276 -14.38 4.16 -0.70
CA ALA A 276 -15.67 3.69 -0.21
C ALA A 276 -16.32 4.70 0.74
N ILE A 277 -15.55 5.30 1.65
CA ILE A 277 -16.03 6.37 2.54
C ILE A 277 -16.53 7.57 1.72
N ALA A 278 -15.72 8.04 0.75
CA ALA A 278 -16.11 9.17 -0.11
C ALA A 278 -17.40 8.89 -0.88
N LEU A 279 -17.57 7.69 -1.43
CA LEU A 279 -18.80 7.30 -2.13
C LEU A 279 -20.02 7.28 -1.21
N VAL A 280 -19.89 6.75 0.01
CA VAL A 280 -20.98 6.75 1.00
C VAL A 280 -21.37 8.16 1.40
N GLN A 281 -20.44 9.09 1.43
CA GLN A 281 -20.68 10.51 1.70
C GLN A 281 -21.22 11.30 0.49
N GLY A 282 -21.55 10.61 -0.60
CA GLY A 282 -22.16 11.22 -1.79
C GLY A 282 -21.18 11.93 -2.73
N SER A 283 -19.88 11.69 -2.59
CA SER A 283 -18.86 12.21 -3.50
C SER A 283 -18.97 11.56 -4.88
N ALA A 284 -19.69 12.23 -5.78
CA ALA A 284 -19.74 11.79 -7.19
C ALA A 284 -18.44 12.10 -7.96
N ARG A 285 -17.57 12.98 -7.47
CA ARG A 285 -16.37 13.47 -8.15
C ARG A 285 -15.13 13.46 -7.24
N GLY A 286 -14.64 12.27 -6.92
CA GLY A 286 -13.38 12.12 -6.21
C GLY A 286 -13.37 12.70 -4.79
N GLY A 287 -12.33 13.40 -4.41
CA GLY A 287 -12.12 13.92 -3.05
C GLY A 287 -13.07 15.02 -2.55
N HIS A 288 -14.02 15.49 -3.38
CA HIS A 288 -14.88 16.64 -3.07
C HIS A 288 -15.80 16.47 -1.85
N GLY A 289 -16.18 15.31 -1.41
CA GLY A 289 -17.01 15.09 -0.25
C GLY A 289 -16.30 14.41 0.91
N PHE A 290 -15.00 14.14 0.77
CA PHE A 290 -14.29 13.31 1.72
C PHE A 290 -14.10 13.95 3.11
N LEU A 291 -13.93 15.28 3.18
CA LEU A 291 -13.77 16.04 4.42
C LEU A 291 -14.73 17.23 4.54
N TRP A 292 -15.59 17.45 3.55
CA TRP A 292 -16.51 18.62 3.50
C TRP A 292 -17.99 18.19 3.52
N THR A 293 -18.39 17.36 4.50
CA THR A 293 -19.79 16.92 4.74
C THR A 293 -20.31 17.35 6.09
#